data_e52fea483ef6b1c903be1f72a9f18ae9
#
_entry.id   e52fea483ef6b1c903be1f72a9f18ae9
#
_cell.length_a   1.000
_cell.length_b   1.000
_cell.length_c   1.000
_cell.angle_alpha   90.00
_cell.angle_beta   90.00
_cell.angle_gamma   90.00
#
_symmetry.space_group_name_H-M   'P 1'
#
loop_
_entity.id
_entity.type
_entity.pdbx_description
1 polymer ?
#
loop_
_entity_poly.entity_id
_entity_poly.type
_entity_poly.pdbx_seq_one_letter_code
_entity_poly.pdbx_strand_id
1 'polypeptide(L)'
;MNTATGRLNAEERKESVIAEATREFAAHGFAGTSTMAIAKRVGVSQPYLFQLFGTKKELFIEAVHDCFGRVRSRFESVGRTARAQSDDPIFILHAMGDEYCEMLRDRDMLRLQMQAYAAASDDPDIQRVVRAEWTALYDSVAATSGADEDAIHFWFAEGMLMNVAAIVGGLNPEIDAKLERGGAWHD
;
A
#
# COMPACT_ATOMS: atom_id res chain seq x y z
N MET A 1 -28.70 20.78 -24.56
CA MET A 1 -27.45 20.01 -24.49
C MET A 1 -26.68 20.57 -23.30
N ASN A 2 -26.73 19.86 -22.19
CA ASN A 2 -26.18 20.32 -20.90
C ASN A 2 -24.85 19.61 -20.69
N THR A 3 -23.74 20.30 -20.91
CA THR A 3 -22.39 19.80 -20.63
C THR A 3 -22.15 19.96 -19.11
N ALA A 4 -22.55 18.92 -18.37
CA ALA A 4 -22.18 18.76 -16.99
C ALA A 4 -20.68 18.36 -16.91
N THR A 5 -19.80 19.34 -17.05
CA THR A 5 -18.42 19.21 -16.57
C THR A 5 -18.50 19.34 -15.05
N GLY A 6 -18.79 18.22 -14.37
CA GLY A 6 -18.86 18.16 -12.93
C GLY A 6 -17.52 18.61 -12.35
N ARG A 7 -17.52 19.76 -11.69
CA ARG A 7 -16.40 20.22 -10.89
C ARG A 7 -16.28 19.21 -9.75
N LEU A 8 -15.22 18.41 -9.74
CA LEU A 8 -14.90 17.50 -8.64
C LEU A 8 -15.07 18.26 -7.32
N ASN A 9 -15.71 17.64 -6.34
CA ASN A 9 -15.77 18.21 -4.99
C ASN A 9 -14.37 18.20 -4.37
N ALA A 10 -14.19 18.84 -3.22
CA ALA A 10 -12.88 19.00 -2.60
C ALA A 10 -12.25 17.65 -2.21
N GLU A 11 -13.06 16.67 -1.82
CA GLU A 11 -12.62 15.34 -1.43
C GLU A 11 -12.16 14.53 -2.64
N GLU A 12 -12.96 14.45 -3.69
CA GLU A 12 -12.59 13.80 -4.95
C GLU A 12 -11.28 14.37 -5.53
N ARG A 13 -11.06 15.68 -5.32
CA ARG A 13 -9.83 16.34 -5.74
C ARG A 13 -8.64 15.95 -4.88
N LYS A 14 -8.83 15.82 -3.57
CA LYS A 14 -7.81 15.33 -2.63
C LYS A 14 -7.40 13.91 -2.99
N GLU A 15 -8.36 13.01 -3.22
CA GLU A 15 -8.12 11.64 -3.67
C GLU A 15 -7.35 11.60 -5.00
N SER A 16 -7.73 12.42 -5.97
CA SER A 16 -7.03 12.51 -7.26
C SER A 16 -5.57 12.96 -7.11
N VAL A 17 -5.30 13.90 -6.20
CA VAL A 17 -3.92 14.34 -5.89
C VAL A 17 -3.14 13.22 -5.23
N ILE A 18 -3.72 12.51 -4.25
CA ILE A 18 -3.06 11.39 -3.57
C ILE A 18 -2.72 10.29 -4.57
N ALA A 19 -3.64 9.92 -5.46
CA ALA A 19 -3.39 8.90 -6.47
C ALA A 19 -2.24 9.26 -7.41
N GLU A 20 -2.13 10.52 -7.84
CA GLU A 20 -1.03 10.97 -8.69
C GLU A 20 0.28 11.12 -7.89
N ALA A 21 0.21 11.56 -6.64
CA ALA A 21 1.35 11.61 -5.73
C ALA A 21 1.93 10.22 -5.50
N THR A 22 1.08 9.20 -5.32
CA THR A 22 1.48 7.79 -5.23
C THR A 22 2.33 7.38 -6.44
N ARG A 23 1.89 7.66 -7.66
CA ARG A 23 2.64 7.36 -8.89
C ARG A 23 3.99 8.07 -8.95
N GLU A 24 4.00 9.36 -8.65
CA GLU A 24 5.23 10.17 -8.72
C GLU A 24 6.23 9.76 -7.64
N PHE A 25 5.77 9.52 -6.41
CA PHE A 25 6.64 9.05 -5.34
C PHE A 25 7.13 7.61 -5.59
N ALA A 26 6.28 6.74 -6.13
CA ALA A 26 6.69 5.39 -6.54
C ALA A 26 7.79 5.41 -7.60
N ALA A 27 7.70 6.32 -8.56
CA ALA A 27 8.66 6.41 -9.65
C ALA A 27 9.99 7.08 -9.26
N HIS A 28 9.94 8.11 -8.41
CA HIS A 28 11.08 9.02 -8.20
C HIS A 28 11.54 9.09 -6.72
N GLY A 29 10.88 8.42 -5.82
CA GLY A 29 11.13 8.47 -4.39
C GLY A 29 10.78 9.82 -3.74
N PHE A 30 10.92 9.89 -2.41
CA PHE A 30 10.61 11.13 -1.69
C PHE A 30 11.49 12.31 -2.16
N ALA A 31 12.81 12.10 -2.27
CA ALA A 31 13.74 13.18 -2.64
C ALA A 31 13.54 13.65 -4.08
N GLY A 32 13.41 12.71 -5.04
CA GLY A 32 13.38 13.00 -6.48
C GLY A 32 12.03 13.53 -7.01
N THR A 33 10.94 13.37 -6.28
CA THR A 33 9.60 13.78 -6.74
C THR A 33 9.44 15.30 -6.78
N SER A 34 8.84 15.80 -7.87
CA SER A 34 8.46 17.19 -8.07
C SER A 34 6.98 17.42 -7.78
N THR A 35 6.68 18.24 -6.77
CA THR A 35 5.28 18.64 -6.48
C THR A 35 4.64 19.46 -7.59
N MET A 36 5.45 20.15 -8.39
CA MET A 36 4.98 20.87 -9.59
C MET A 36 4.53 19.88 -10.69
N ALA A 37 5.22 18.74 -10.85
CA ALA A 37 4.82 17.70 -11.78
C ALA A 37 3.46 17.08 -11.37
N ILE A 38 3.30 16.76 -10.07
CA ILE A 38 2.03 16.28 -9.52
C ILE A 38 0.90 17.28 -9.80
N ALA A 39 1.09 18.56 -9.42
CA ALA A 39 0.07 19.60 -9.63
C ALA A 39 -0.33 19.72 -11.10
N LYS A 40 0.65 19.72 -12.01
CA LYS A 40 0.41 19.78 -13.46
C LYS A 40 -0.42 18.60 -13.97
N ARG A 41 -0.15 17.39 -13.52
CA ARG A 41 -0.87 16.19 -13.98
C ARG A 41 -2.32 16.15 -13.49
N VAL A 42 -2.56 16.60 -12.26
CA VAL A 42 -3.91 16.71 -11.69
C VAL A 42 -4.67 17.93 -12.25
N GLY A 43 -3.98 18.86 -12.92
CA GLY A 43 -4.60 20.07 -13.47
C GLY A 43 -4.91 21.13 -12.40
N VAL A 44 -4.07 21.20 -11.35
CA VAL A 44 -4.15 22.24 -10.29
C VAL A 44 -2.88 23.07 -10.25
N SER A 45 -2.93 24.21 -9.55
CA SER A 45 -1.71 24.98 -9.29
C SER A 45 -0.91 24.37 -8.12
N GLN A 46 0.41 24.53 -8.14
CA GLN A 46 1.26 24.09 -7.02
C GLN A 46 0.90 24.79 -5.70
N PRO A 47 0.60 26.09 -5.65
CA PRO A 47 0.11 26.72 -4.42
C PRO A 47 -1.18 26.09 -3.88
N TYR A 48 -2.10 25.68 -4.76
CA TYR A 48 -3.32 24.98 -4.35
C TYR A 48 -3.02 23.59 -3.78
N LEU A 49 -2.06 22.86 -4.36
CA LEU A 49 -1.61 21.59 -3.81
C LEU A 49 -1.07 21.77 -2.38
N PHE A 50 -0.25 22.81 -2.14
CA PHE A 50 0.24 23.12 -0.79
C PHE A 50 -0.85 23.63 0.16
N GLN A 51 -1.88 24.27 -0.35
CA GLN A 51 -3.05 24.62 0.47
C GLN A 51 -3.79 23.37 0.96
N LEU A 52 -3.82 22.29 0.16
CA LEU A 52 -4.50 21.04 0.53
C LEU A 52 -3.68 20.18 1.49
N PHE A 53 -2.35 20.14 1.31
CA PHE A 53 -1.47 19.16 1.97
C PHE A 53 -0.35 19.78 2.80
N GLY A 54 -0.17 21.10 2.77
CA GLY A 54 0.89 21.80 3.50
C GLY A 54 2.25 21.70 2.81
N THR A 55 2.96 20.60 2.98
CA THR A 55 4.32 20.38 2.46
C THR A 55 4.40 19.14 1.57
N LYS A 56 5.53 19.00 0.86
CA LYS A 56 5.84 17.76 0.12
C LYS A 56 5.87 16.55 1.05
N LYS A 57 6.41 16.72 2.28
CA LYS A 57 6.47 15.66 3.29
C LYS A 57 5.06 15.22 3.73
N GLU A 58 4.19 16.15 4.01
CA GLU A 58 2.81 15.85 4.38
C GLU A 58 2.06 15.15 3.24
N LEU A 59 2.24 15.59 2.00
CA LEU A 59 1.68 14.89 0.83
C LEU A 59 2.24 13.46 0.69
N PHE A 60 3.54 13.25 0.94
CA PHE A 60 4.13 11.91 0.94
C PHE A 60 3.55 11.04 2.05
N ILE A 61 3.41 11.57 3.25
CA ILE A 61 2.80 10.89 4.40
C ILE A 61 1.34 10.50 4.07
N GLU A 62 0.55 11.37 3.47
CA GLU A 62 -0.81 11.06 3.03
C GLU A 62 -0.84 9.92 1.99
N ALA A 63 0.09 9.91 1.04
CA ALA A 63 0.21 8.81 0.08
C ALA A 63 0.59 7.48 0.75
N VAL A 64 1.46 7.52 1.78
CA VAL A 64 1.81 6.33 2.58
C VAL A 64 0.61 5.84 3.39
N HIS A 65 -0.14 6.74 4.03
CA HIS A 65 -1.38 6.40 4.76
C HIS A 65 -2.41 5.74 3.83
N ASP A 66 -2.64 6.31 2.64
CA ASP A 66 -3.55 5.72 1.65
C ASP A 66 -3.10 4.31 1.24
N CYS A 67 -1.82 4.14 0.93
CA CYS A 67 -1.24 2.87 0.52
C CYS A 67 -1.45 1.78 1.58
N PHE A 68 -1.03 2.01 2.82
CA PHE A 68 -1.20 1.04 3.91
C PHE A 68 -2.67 0.83 4.28
N GLY A 69 -3.47 1.89 4.25
CA GLY A 69 -4.91 1.83 4.50
C GLY A 69 -5.64 0.93 3.50
N ARG A 70 -5.26 1.00 2.22
CA ARG A 70 -5.78 0.11 1.15
C ARG A 70 -5.41 -1.34 1.42
N VAL A 71 -4.17 -1.64 1.76
CA VAL A 71 -3.72 -3.00 2.10
C VAL A 71 -4.52 -3.53 3.29
N ARG A 72 -4.59 -2.77 4.38
CA ARG A 72 -5.34 -3.15 5.58
C ARG A 72 -6.82 -3.42 5.30
N SER A 73 -7.48 -2.53 4.57
CA SER A 73 -8.90 -2.69 4.22
C SER A 73 -9.15 -3.94 3.37
N ARG A 74 -8.24 -4.28 2.46
CA ARG A 74 -8.31 -5.50 1.66
C ARG A 74 -8.17 -6.74 2.53
N PHE A 75 -7.19 -6.78 3.42
CA PHE A 75 -6.98 -7.89 4.34
C PHE A 75 -8.19 -8.09 5.25
N GLU A 76 -8.73 -7.03 5.84
CA GLU A 76 -9.95 -7.11 6.66
C GLU A 76 -11.15 -7.64 5.87
N SER A 77 -11.31 -7.22 4.61
CA SER A 77 -12.40 -7.66 3.76
C SER A 77 -12.29 -9.15 3.41
N VAL A 78 -11.11 -9.57 2.94
CA VAL A 78 -10.85 -10.97 2.58
C VAL A 78 -10.89 -11.87 3.80
N GLY A 79 -10.28 -11.43 4.91
CA GLY A 79 -10.27 -12.20 6.15
C GLY A 79 -11.68 -12.41 6.73
N ARG A 80 -12.57 -11.40 6.67
CA ARG A 80 -13.97 -11.59 7.05
C ARG A 80 -14.70 -12.62 6.15
N THR A 81 -14.41 -12.60 4.86
CA THR A 81 -14.99 -13.56 3.90
C THR A 81 -14.47 -14.97 4.15
N ALA A 82 -13.17 -15.12 4.42
CA ALA A 82 -12.54 -16.39 4.75
C ALA A 82 -13.07 -16.95 6.07
N ARG A 83 -13.21 -16.12 7.10
CA ARG A 83 -13.77 -16.51 8.41
C ARG A 83 -15.21 -17.00 8.31
N ALA A 84 -16.00 -16.52 7.37
CA ALA A 84 -17.34 -17.04 7.12
C ALA A 84 -17.35 -18.47 6.54
N GLN A 85 -16.22 -18.94 6.03
CA GLN A 85 -16.04 -20.28 5.46
C GLN A 85 -15.35 -21.23 6.44
N SER A 86 -14.39 -20.73 7.25
CA SER A 86 -13.62 -21.50 8.20
C SER A 86 -13.15 -20.64 9.37
N ASP A 87 -13.21 -21.20 10.58
CA ASP A 87 -12.62 -20.58 11.78
C ASP A 87 -11.12 -20.90 11.95
N ASP A 88 -10.52 -21.64 11.00
CA ASP A 88 -9.08 -21.97 11.01
C ASP A 88 -8.27 -20.69 10.74
N PRO A 89 -7.46 -20.24 11.70
CA PRO A 89 -6.63 -19.04 11.53
C PRO A 89 -5.66 -19.11 10.35
N ILE A 90 -5.13 -20.28 10.06
CA ILE A 90 -4.18 -20.51 8.96
C ILE A 90 -4.88 -20.36 7.61
N PHE A 91 -6.09 -20.91 7.48
CA PHE A 91 -6.92 -20.69 6.28
C PHE A 91 -7.19 -19.20 6.02
N ILE A 92 -7.46 -18.43 7.08
CA ILE A 92 -7.71 -16.99 6.96
C ILE A 92 -6.42 -16.25 6.55
N LEU A 93 -5.26 -16.57 7.14
CA LEU A 93 -3.97 -16.00 6.75
C LEU A 93 -3.63 -16.31 5.29
N HIS A 94 -3.89 -17.54 4.83
CA HIS A 94 -3.67 -17.93 3.43
C HIS A 94 -4.52 -17.08 2.48
N ALA A 95 -5.81 -16.91 2.76
CA ALA A 95 -6.68 -16.07 1.93
C ALA A 95 -6.19 -14.61 1.85
N MET A 96 -5.70 -14.05 2.97
CA MET A 96 -5.09 -12.71 2.98
C MET A 96 -3.79 -12.66 2.17
N GLY A 97 -2.96 -13.71 2.25
CA GLY A 97 -1.72 -13.84 1.50
C GLY A 97 -1.95 -13.90 -0.01
N ASP A 98 -2.95 -14.68 -0.44
CA ASP A 98 -3.36 -14.77 -1.84
C ASP A 98 -3.79 -13.40 -2.37
N GLU A 99 -4.60 -12.67 -1.61
CA GLU A 99 -5.00 -11.31 -1.95
C GLU A 99 -3.80 -10.37 -2.03
N TYR A 100 -2.81 -10.53 -1.14
CA TYR A 100 -1.61 -9.71 -1.18
C TYR A 100 -0.80 -9.95 -2.47
N CYS A 101 -0.64 -11.20 -2.90
CA CYS A 101 0.01 -11.52 -4.16
C CYS A 101 -0.68 -10.83 -5.36
N GLU A 102 -2.02 -10.79 -5.38
CA GLU A 102 -2.76 -10.03 -6.39
C GLU A 102 -2.49 -8.51 -6.29
N MET A 103 -2.43 -7.96 -5.07
CA MET A 103 -2.14 -6.54 -4.86
C MET A 103 -0.71 -6.17 -5.32
N LEU A 104 0.26 -7.09 -5.28
CA LEU A 104 1.63 -6.85 -5.76
C LEU A 104 1.73 -6.59 -7.27
N ARG A 105 0.66 -6.85 -8.03
CA ARG A 105 0.54 -6.47 -9.45
C ARG A 105 0.39 -4.97 -9.63
N ASP A 106 -0.11 -4.24 -8.61
CA ASP A 106 -0.07 -2.77 -8.56
C ASP A 106 1.38 -2.31 -8.27
N ARG A 107 2.12 -2.09 -9.36
CA ARG A 107 3.55 -1.71 -9.28
C ARG A 107 3.77 -0.37 -8.59
N ASP A 108 2.82 0.54 -8.65
CA ASP A 108 2.95 1.85 -8.02
C ASP A 108 2.75 1.72 -6.51
N MET A 109 1.80 0.90 -6.05
CA MET A 109 1.63 0.57 -4.64
C MET A 109 2.89 -0.09 -4.07
N LEU A 110 3.40 -1.13 -4.70
CA LEU A 110 4.61 -1.85 -4.26
C LEU A 110 5.83 -0.93 -4.20
N ARG A 111 6.07 -0.13 -5.25
CA ARG A 111 7.18 0.81 -5.29
C ARG A 111 7.06 1.88 -4.23
N LEU A 112 5.86 2.42 -3.99
CA LEU A 112 5.66 3.41 -2.93
C LEU A 112 5.99 2.84 -1.55
N GLN A 113 5.62 1.59 -1.24
CA GLN A 113 6.03 0.93 0.00
C GLN A 113 7.56 0.88 0.15
N MET A 114 8.28 0.46 -0.90
CA MET A 114 9.75 0.42 -0.87
C MET A 114 10.36 1.82 -0.70
N GLN A 115 9.79 2.83 -1.36
CA GLN A 115 10.23 4.23 -1.22
C GLN A 115 9.92 4.77 0.19
N ALA A 116 8.84 4.34 0.82
CA ALA A 116 8.51 4.73 2.19
C ALA A 116 9.53 4.16 3.19
N TYR A 117 9.98 2.91 3.02
CA TYR A 117 11.02 2.33 3.86
C TYR A 117 12.37 3.03 3.67
N ALA A 118 12.73 3.32 2.43
CA ALA A 118 13.96 4.07 2.13
C ALA A 118 13.93 5.47 2.76
N ALA A 119 12.84 6.22 2.58
CA ALA A 119 12.69 7.56 3.15
C ALA A 119 12.65 7.56 4.70
N ALA A 120 12.09 6.51 5.31
CA ALA A 120 12.05 6.34 6.76
C ALA A 120 13.44 6.16 7.39
N SER A 121 14.46 5.74 6.61
CA SER A 121 15.85 5.65 7.11
C SER A 121 16.48 7.02 7.37
N ASP A 122 16.02 8.04 6.67
CA ASP A 122 16.64 9.37 6.65
C ASP A 122 15.79 10.45 7.35
N ASP A 123 14.48 10.22 7.52
CA ASP A 123 13.55 11.20 8.09
C ASP A 123 12.75 10.59 9.27
N PRO A 124 12.98 11.09 10.52
CA PRO A 124 12.34 10.53 11.71
C PRO A 124 10.81 10.74 11.76
N ASP A 125 10.25 11.71 11.05
CA ASP A 125 8.80 11.89 10.98
C ASP A 125 8.18 10.82 10.07
N ILE A 126 8.79 10.57 8.91
CA ILE A 126 8.39 9.49 8.00
C ILE A 126 8.58 8.12 8.70
N GLN A 127 9.68 7.93 9.42
CA GLN A 127 9.92 6.70 10.19
C GLN A 127 8.79 6.43 11.20
N ARG A 128 8.37 7.47 11.93
CA ARG A 128 7.28 7.34 12.90
C ARG A 128 5.97 6.92 12.23
N VAL A 129 5.65 7.53 11.09
CA VAL A 129 4.45 7.19 10.31
C VAL A 129 4.51 5.76 9.80
N VAL A 130 5.58 5.39 9.11
CA VAL A 130 5.74 4.02 8.56
C VAL A 130 5.65 2.98 9.67
N ARG A 131 6.25 3.23 10.84
CA ARG A 131 6.14 2.33 12.02
C ARG A 131 4.71 2.22 12.49
N ALA A 132 3.98 3.33 12.59
CA ALA A 132 2.58 3.33 13.03
C ALA A 132 1.69 2.55 12.07
N GLU A 133 1.89 2.72 10.75
CA GLU A 133 1.15 1.97 9.74
C GLU A 133 1.45 0.46 9.80
N TRP A 134 2.71 0.08 10.00
CA TRP A 134 3.10 -1.31 10.19
C TRP A 134 2.44 -1.93 11.42
N THR A 135 2.44 -1.21 12.55
CA THR A 135 1.78 -1.67 13.79
C THR A 135 0.28 -1.87 13.54
N ALA A 136 -0.38 -0.88 12.92
CA ALA A 136 -1.81 -0.96 12.63
C ALA A 136 -2.16 -2.12 11.66
N LEU A 137 -1.29 -2.38 10.67
CA LEU A 137 -1.46 -3.50 9.76
C LEU A 137 -1.29 -4.84 10.48
N TYR A 138 -0.25 -4.97 11.31
CA TYR A 138 0.02 -6.17 12.12
C TYR A 138 -1.16 -6.47 13.05
N ASP A 139 -1.62 -5.48 13.80
CA ASP A 139 -2.75 -5.60 14.73
C ASP A 139 -4.05 -6.00 14.01
N SER A 140 -4.28 -5.43 12.82
CA SER A 140 -5.46 -5.77 11.99
C SER A 140 -5.41 -7.22 11.50
N VAL A 141 -4.25 -7.70 11.04
CA VAL A 141 -4.07 -9.11 10.62
C VAL A 141 -4.25 -10.04 11.80
N ALA A 142 -3.67 -9.75 12.96
CA ALA A 142 -3.82 -10.53 14.18
C ALA A 142 -5.30 -10.63 14.60
N ALA A 143 -5.99 -9.51 14.67
CA ALA A 143 -7.39 -9.45 15.06
C ALA A 143 -8.32 -10.18 14.07
N THR A 144 -8.01 -10.06 12.77
CA THR A 144 -8.83 -10.64 11.71
C THR A 144 -8.60 -12.14 11.57
N SER A 145 -7.36 -12.63 11.64
CA SER A 145 -7.03 -14.05 11.49
C SER A 145 -7.28 -14.84 12.78
N GLY A 146 -6.99 -14.26 13.94
CA GLY A 146 -6.95 -14.96 15.21
C GLY A 146 -5.80 -15.97 15.32
N ALA A 147 -4.78 -15.86 14.45
CA ALA A 147 -3.60 -16.71 14.46
C ALA A 147 -2.68 -16.35 15.64
N ASP A 148 -1.82 -17.28 16.02
CA ASP A 148 -0.80 -17.03 17.02
C ASP A 148 0.33 -16.12 16.47
N GLU A 149 1.17 -15.65 17.38
CA GLU A 149 2.23 -14.69 17.06
C GLU A 149 3.27 -15.27 16.09
N ASP A 150 3.61 -16.54 16.20
CA ASP A 150 4.60 -17.19 15.35
C ASP A 150 4.08 -17.31 13.92
N ALA A 151 2.83 -17.72 13.74
CA ALA A 151 2.20 -17.80 12.43
C ALA A 151 2.10 -16.42 11.77
N ILE A 152 1.72 -15.38 12.51
CA ILE A 152 1.66 -14.01 12.00
C ILE A 152 3.06 -13.50 11.63
N HIS A 153 4.07 -13.76 12.44
CA HIS A 153 5.46 -13.39 12.17
C HIS A 153 5.97 -14.03 10.87
N PHE A 154 5.74 -15.32 10.71
CA PHE A 154 6.10 -16.05 9.50
C PHE A 154 5.37 -15.48 8.28
N TRP A 155 4.07 -15.22 8.40
CA TRP A 155 3.26 -14.68 7.32
C TRP A 155 3.77 -13.31 6.84
N PHE A 156 4.13 -12.40 7.76
CA PHE A 156 4.73 -11.12 7.39
C PHE A 156 6.12 -11.25 6.77
N ALA A 157 6.93 -12.21 7.25
CA ALA A 157 8.25 -12.49 6.68
C ALA A 157 8.13 -12.96 5.22
N GLU A 158 7.19 -13.86 4.93
CA GLU A 158 6.86 -14.29 3.57
C GLU A 158 6.36 -13.12 2.72
N GLY A 159 5.47 -12.28 3.23
CA GLY A 159 4.98 -11.09 2.54
C GLY A 159 6.10 -10.13 2.15
N MET A 160 7.09 -9.92 3.03
CA MET A 160 8.27 -9.11 2.70
C MET A 160 9.15 -9.78 1.63
N LEU A 161 9.29 -11.10 1.66
CA LEU A 161 10.00 -11.85 0.63
C LEU A 161 9.29 -11.70 -0.74
N MET A 162 7.95 -11.75 -0.76
CA MET A 162 7.16 -11.52 -1.97
C MET A 162 7.35 -10.08 -2.51
N ASN A 163 7.44 -9.07 -1.64
CA ASN A 163 7.76 -7.70 -2.05
C ASN A 163 9.10 -7.62 -2.77
N VAL A 164 10.13 -8.24 -2.20
CA VAL A 164 11.47 -8.26 -2.80
C VAL A 164 11.44 -9.00 -4.14
N ALA A 165 10.84 -10.18 -4.18
CA ALA A 165 10.71 -10.96 -5.41
C ALA A 165 9.99 -10.17 -6.52
N ALA A 166 8.85 -9.57 -6.19
CA ALA A 166 8.09 -8.78 -7.14
C ALA A 166 8.87 -7.55 -7.66
N ILE A 167 9.62 -6.84 -6.79
CA ILE A 167 10.35 -5.63 -7.19
C ILE A 167 11.55 -5.94 -8.08
N VAL A 168 12.27 -7.05 -7.81
CA VAL A 168 13.47 -7.42 -8.57
C VAL A 168 13.20 -8.31 -9.79
N GLY A 169 11.95 -8.74 -9.98
CA GLY A 169 11.52 -9.51 -11.15
C GLY A 169 11.73 -11.02 -11.00
N GLY A 170 11.63 -11.53 -9.79
CA GLY A 170 11.78 -12.93 -9.44
C GLY A 170 13.01 -13.22 -8.58
N LEU A 171 12.99 -14.30 -7.82
CA LEU A 171 14.10 -14.77 -6.98
C LEU A 171 14.51 -16.21 -7.29
N ASN A 172 13.53 -17.12 -7.40
CA ASN A 172 13.72 -18.51 -7.75
C ASN A 172 12.38 -19.12 -8.21
N PRO A 173 12.40 -20.29 -8.88
CA PRO A 173 11.17 -20.86 -9.46
C PRO A 173 10.03 -21.12 -8.48
N GLU A 174 10.31 -21.41 -7.22
CA GLU A 174 9.30 -21.65 -6.20
C GLU A 174 8.58 -20.35 -5.82
N ILE A 175 9.34 -19.31 -5.49
CA ILE A 175 8.81 -17.98 -5.13
C ILE A 175 8.10 -17.33 -6.34
N ASP A 176 8.69 -17.47 -7.52
CA ASP A 176 8.15 -16.91 -8.75
C ASP A 176 6.80 -17.56 -9.11
N ALA A 177 6.69 -18.88 -8.92
CA ALA A 177 5.42 -19.59 -9.07
C ALA A 177 4.36 -19.15 -8.06
N LYS A 178 4.75 -18.77 -6.84
CA LYS A 178 3.84 -18.16 -5.85
C LYS A 178 3.30 -16.81 -6.34
N LEU A 179 4.15 -15.95 -6.86
CA LEU A 179 3.75 -14.65 -7.42
C LEU A 179 2.85 -14.80 -8.65
N GLU A 180 3.11 -15.75 -9.53
CA GLU A 180 2.36 -15.95 -10.76
C GLU A 180 0.95 -16.52 -10.51
N ARG A 181 0.81 -17.46 -9.59
CA ARG A 181 -0.46 -18.13 -9.28
C ARG A 181 -1.44 -17.24 -8.50
N GLY A 182 -0.97 -16.13 -7.91
CA GLY A 182 -1.81 -15.27 -7.08
C GLY A 182 -2.34 -16.02 -5.85
N GLY A 183 -1.52 -16.88 -5.28
CA GLY A 183 -1.85 -17.65 -4.12
C GLY A 183 -1.00 -18.88 -3.96
N ALA A 184 -0.24 -18.96 -2.88
CA ALA A 184 0.61 -20.10 -2.62
C ALA A 184 0.97 -20.26 -1.15
N TRP A 185 0.02 -20.00 -0.31
CA TRP A 185 0.14 -20.23 1.12
C TRP A 185 -0.38 -21.63 1.50
N HIS A 186 -0.61 -22.52 0.49
CA HIS A 186 -1.30 -23.82 0.60
C HIS A 186 -0.36 -25.00 0.41
N ASP A 187 0.85 -24.97 1.02
CA ASP A 187 1.65 -26.21 1.16
C ASP A 187 2.37 -26.25 2.50
#